data_03405dce80007dffa63227dd39980dce
#
_entry.id   03405dce80007dffa63227dd39980dce
#
_cell.length_a   1.000
_cell.length_b   1.000
_cell.length_c   1.000
_cell.angle_alpha   90.00
_cell.angle_beta   90.00
_cell.angle_gamma   90.00
#
_symmetry.space_group_name_H-M   'P 1'
#
loop_
_entity.id
_entity.type
_entity.pdbx_description
1 polymer ?
#
loop_
_entity_poly.entity_id
_entity_poly.type
_entity_poly.pdbx_seq_one_letter_code
_entity_poly.pdbx_strand_id
1 'polypeptide(L)'
;MKLTIEHVIDLVDQLPKNNLYDYVSGGKNKAKLIGVNRDDQKLEIVRVNSDNSESGANMSKDVLEKLCSKVNSNQPFKFDSVLDGSGNTRSTFEAIFAHTTEFYACKVDNVKHLIWVPQIKHEIGKICYYDTIKDKIQELGLDFSTSINMAYRNYITAIKSKPFLLLAGISGTGKSRIVRELARACWDVDSNEYEAQKPRNFEMIQVKPNWHDSSELIGYVSRIGADQDGNGISFVVGDFLKFIAKAWGEPDVPYFLCLDEMNLAPVEQYFAEYLSVIESRKVDMEGNVVTDPILKQNAQSWYWNLCTELTDDEKLRAQFRDKGIS
;
A
#
# COMPACT_ATOMS: atom_id res chain seq x y z
N MET A 1 -21.35 -4.26 6.79
CA MET A 1 -22.51 -5.12 6.41
C MET A 1 -21.95 -6.30 5.61
N LYS A 2 -22.54 -7.49 5.72
CA LYS A 2 -22.10 -8.69 5.02
C LYS A 2 -23.08 -9.00 3.90
N LEU A 3 -22.58 -9.31 2.70
CA LEU A 3 -23.39 -9.70 1.57
C LEU A 3 -23.95 -11.13 1.80
N THR A 4 -25.22 -11.35 1.51
CA THR A 4 -25.89 -12.66 1.61
C THR A 4 -26.37 -13.09 0.24
N ILE A 5 -26.56 -14.40 0.03
CA ILE A 5 -27.08 -14.94 -1.23
C ILE A 5 -28.47 -14.37 -1.52
N GLU A 6 -29.35 -14.31 -0.52
CA GLU A 6 -30.68 -13.75 -0.68
C GLU A 6 -30.64 -12.30 -1.15
N HIS A 7 -29.75 -11.49 -0.56
CA HIS A 7 -29.56 -10.11 -0.98
C HIS A 7 -29.07 -10.00 -2.42
N VAL A 8 -28.11 -10.85 -2.84
CA VAL A 8 -27.65 -10.92 -4.23
C VAL A 8 -28.77 -11.29 -5.18
N ILE A 9 -29.56 -12.31 -4.83
CA ILE A 9 -30.72 -12.76 -5.61
C ILE A 9 -31.73 -11.62 -5.76
N ASP A 10 -32.05 -10.91 -4.70
CA ASP A 10 -32.99 -9.80 -4.70
C ASP A 10 -32.50 -8.63 -5.58
N LEU A 11 -31.21 -8.32 -5.54
CA LEU A 11 -30.62 -7.29 -6.40
C LEU A 11 -30.67 -7.66 -7.88
N VAL A 12 -30.28 -8.88 -8.22
CA VAL A 12 -30.23 -9.34 -9.61
C VAL A 12 -31.64 -9.58 -10.16
N ASP A 13 -32.57 -10.03 -9.33
CA ASP A 13 -33.96 -10.29 -9.74
C ASP A 13 -34.70 -9.01 -10.18
N GLN A 14 -34.27 -7.85 -9.69
CA GLN A 14 -34.78 -6.54 -10.13
C GLN A 14 -34.41 -6.17 -11.56
N LEU A 15 -33.34 -6.78 -12.12
CA LEU A 15 -32.91 -6.51 -13.47
C LEU A 15 -33.91 -7.05 -14.51
N PRO A 16 -34.25 -6.28 -15.54
CA PRO A 16 -35.07 -6.79 -16.66
C PRO A 16 -34.47 -8.05 -17.30
N LYS A 17 -35.29 -9.10 -17.37
CA LYS A 17 -34.88 -10.35 -17.99
C LYS A 17 -34.76 -10.19 -19.52
N ASN A 18 -33.86 -10.97 -20.11
CA ASN A 18 -33.57 -10.98 -21.55
C ASN A 18 -32.99 -9.66 -22.13
N ASN A 19 -32.70 -8.65 -21.29
CA ASN A 19 -31.98 -7.46 -21.74
C ASN A 19 -30.49 -7.74 -21.88
N LEU A 20 -29.85 -6.96 -22.78
CA LEU A 20 -28.39 -7.02 -22.99
C LEU A 20 -27.70 -5.99 -22.12
N TYR A 21 -26.75 -6.43 -21.32
CA TYR A 21 -25.98 -5.63 -20.37
C TYR A 21 -24.53 -5.46 -20.85
N ASP A 22 -24.08 -4.22 -20.89
CA ASP A 22 -22.73 -3.86 -21.32
C ASP A 22 -21.65 -4.34 -20.34
N TYR A 23 -20.52 -4.76 -20.86
CA TYR A 23 -19.37 -5.07 -20.01
C TYR A 23 -18.74 -3.78 -19.46
N VAL A 24 -18.37 -3.78 -18.18
CA VAL A 24 -17.64 -2.69 -17.52
C VAL A 24 -16.34 -2.36 -18.27
N SER A 25 -15.76 -3.37 -18.94
CA SER A 25 -14.59 -3.19 -19.81
C SER A 25 -14.87 -2.52 -21.14
N GLY A 26 -16.13 -2.36 -21.51
CA GLY A 26 -16.51 -2.08 -22.87
C GLY A 26 -16.31 -3.31 -23.78
N GLY A 27 -16.46 -3.12 -25.06
CA GLY A 27 -16.32 -4.18 -26.05
C GLY A 27 -17.67 -4.58 -26.67
N LYS A 28 -17.62 -5.54 -27.61
CA LYS A 28 -18.80 -5.94 -28.38
C LYS A 28 -19.63 -7.04 -27.72
N ASN A 29 -19.04 -7.78 -26.77
CA ASN A 29 -19.76 -8.82 -26.04
C ASN A 29 -20.66 -8.20 -24.97
N LYS A 30 -21.79 -8.86 -24.71
CA LYS A 30 -22.79 -8.45 -23.73
C LYS A 30 -23.07 -9.58 -22.74
N ALA A 31 -23.62 -9.26 -21.59
CA ALA A 31 -24.24 -10.20 -20.70
C ALA A 31 -25.75 -10.14 -20.84
N LYS A 32 -26.44 -11.27 -20.61
CA LYS A 32 -27.90 -11.36 -20.65
C LYS A 32 -28.37 -12.18 -19.47
N LEU A 33 -29.23 -11.61 -18.66
CA LEU A 33 -29.89 -12.32 -17.56
C LEU A 33 -31.14 -13.04 -18.10
N ILE A 34 -31.17 -14.35 -17.99
CA ILE A 34 -32.30 -15.18 -18.43
C ILE A 34 -33.29 -15.32 -17.27
N GLY A 35 -32.81 -15.66 -16.08
CA GLY A 35 -33.64 -15.90 -14.94
C GLY A 35 -32.90 -15.94 -13.61
N VAL A 36 -33.66 -15.98 -12.55
CA VAL A 36 -33.20 -16.20 -11.18
C VAL A 36 -33.98 -17.37 -10.61
N ASN A 37 -33.28 -18.42 -10.28
CA ASN A 37 -33.88 -19.57 -9.60
C ASN A 37 -33.63 -19.43 -8.09
N ARG A 38 -34.69 -19.09 -7.32
CA ARG A 38 -34.62 -18.86 -5.88
C ARG A 38 -34.48 -20.16 -5.09
N ASP A 39 -35.13 -21.24 -5.54
CA ASP A 39 -35.11 -22.52 -4.85
C ASP A 39 -33.72 -23.17 -4.92
N ASP A 40 -33.09 -23.13 -6.09
CA ASP A 40 -31.72 -23.63 -6.30
C ASP A 40 -30.63 -22.60 -5.97
N GLN A 41 -31.01 -21.37 -5.61
CA GLN A 41 -30.10 -20.24 -5.38
C GLN A 41 -29.11 -20.07 -6.55
N LYS A 42 -29.64 -19.95 -7.76
CA LYS A 42 -28.87 -19.91 -9.01
C LYS A 42 -29.27 -18.72 -9.87
N LEU A 43 -28.29 -18.11 -10.53
CA LEU A 43 -28.51 -17.09 -11.56
C LEU A 43 -28.29 -17.73 -12.95
N GLU A 44 -29.26 -17.59 -13.82
CA GLU A 44 -29.21 -18.06 -15.21
C GLU A 44 -28.78 -16.90 -16.10
N ILE A 45 -27.51 -16.94 -16.49
CA ILE A 45 -26.85 -15.86 -17.23
C ILE A 45 -26.27 -16.44 -18.51
N VAL A 46 -26.31 -15.66 -19.57
CA VAL A 46 -25.74 -16.01 -20.88
C VAL A 46 -24.76 -14.91 -21.29
N ARG A 47 -23.66 -15.32 -21.85
CA ARG A 47 -22.77 -14.45 -22.61
C ARG A 47 -23.26 -14.37 -24.04
N VAL A 48 -23.45 -13.17 -24.55
CA VAL A 48 -23.76 -12.89 -25.94
C VAL A 48 -22.51 -12.35 -26.62
N ASN A 49 -22.00 -13.09 -27.58
CA ASN A 49 -20.80 -12.74 -28.32
C ASN A 49 -21.11 -11.70 -29.43
N SER A 50 -20.07 -11.14 -30.02
CA SER A 50 -20.20 -10.12 -31.09
C SER A 50 -20.87 -10.63 -32.37
N ASP A 51 -20.94 -11.93 -32.57
CA ASP A 51 -21.66 -12.61 -33.66
C ASP A 51 -23.10 -13.02 -33.30
N ASN A 52 -23.58 -12.57 -32.13
CA ASN A 52 -24.86 -12.93 -31.52
C ASN A 52 -24.98 -14.42 -31.07
N SER A 53 -23.91 -15.19 -31.10
CA SER A 53 -23.93 -16.52 -30.49
C SER A 53 -24.03 -16.40 -28.97
N GLU A 54 -24.78 -17.31 -28.35
CA GLU A 54 -24.98 -17.37 -26.90
C GLU A 54 -24.22 -18.54 -26.30
N SER A 55 -23.58 -18.32 -25.14
CA SER A 55 -22.95 -19.35 -24.33
C SER A 55 -23.35 -19.22 -22.87
N GLY A 56 -23.68 -20.34 -22.23
CA GLY A 56 -24.08 -20.36 -20.81
C GLY A 56 -22.97 -19.85 -19.88
N ALA A 57 -23.38 -19.01 -18.95
CA ALA A 57 -22.50 -18.44 -17.90
C ALA A 57 -23.26 -18.41 -16.58
N ASN A 58 -23.84 -19.56 -16.19
CA ASN A 58 -24.67 -19.63 -15.00
C ASN A 58 -23.83 -19.51 -13.72
N MET A 59 -24.37 -18.83 -12.71
CA MET A 59 -23.76 -18.73 -11.41
C MET A 59 -24.50 -19.67 -10.44
N SER A 60 -23.83 -20.75 -10.03
CA SER A 60 -24.38 -21.72 -9.10
C SER A 60 -24.36 -21.19 -7.65
N LYS A 61 -25.07 -21.90 -6.76
CA LYS A 61 -25.07 -21.62 -5.33
C LYS A 61 -23.65 -21.54 -4.74
N ASP A 62 -22.77 -22.50 -5.06
CA ASP A 62 -21.38 -22.53 -4.56
C ASP A 62 -20.58 -21.28 -4.97
N VAL A 63 -20.82 -20.78 -6.18
CA VAL A 63 -20.20 -19.56 -6.67
C VAL A 63 -20.75 -18.34 -5.92
N LEU A 64 -22.05 -18.30 -5.66
CA LEU A 64 -22.69 -17.26 -4.86
C LEU A 64 -22.19 -17.27 -3.41
N GLU A 65 -22.02 -18.44 -2.80
CA GLU A 65 -21.43 -18.58 -1.46
C GLU A 65 -20.01 -18.04 -1.40
N LYS A 66 -19.18 -18.39 -2.38
CA LYS A 66 -17.82 -17.84 -2.51
C LYS A 66 -17.83 -16.30 -2.66
N LEU A 67 -18.71 -15.77 -3.50
CA LEU A 67 -18.88 -14.33 -3.68
C LEU A 67 -19.22 -13.66 -2.34
N CYS A 68 -20.26 -14.14 -1.67
CA CYS A 68 -20.72 -13.59 -0.39
C CYS A 68 -19.68 -13.70 0.73
N SER A 69 -18.83 -14.70 0.71
CA SER A 69 -17.75 -14.88 1.69
C SER A 69 -16.58 -13.89 1.50
N LYS A 70 -16.34 -13.48 0.25
CA LYS A 70 -15.18 -12.65 -0.11
C LYS A 70 -15.52 -11.15 -0.31
N VAL A 71 -16.79 -10.83 -0.58
CA VAL A 71 -17.23 -9.45 -0.80
C VAL A 71 -17.67 -8.81 0.51
N ASN A 72 -17.00 -7.73 0.87
CA ASN A 72 -17.40 -6.88 1.99
C ASN A 72 -17.93 -5.55 1.46
N SER A 73 -18.88 -4.95 2.21
CA SER A 73 -19.38 -3.61 1.88
C SER A 73 -18.22 -2.62 1.85
N ASN A 74 -18.29 -1.73 0.87
CA ASN A 74 -17.36 -0.63 0.74
C ASN A 74 -15.90 -1.05 0.45
N GLN A 75 -15.69 -2.24 -0.11
CA GLN A 75 -14.36 -2.73 -0.50
C GLN A 75 -14.35 -3.15 -1.97
N PRO A 76 -13.37 -2.66 -2.77
CA PRO A 76 -13.22 -3.09 -4.15
C PRO A 76 -12.83 -4.59 -4.22
N PHE A 77 -13.42 -5.29 -5.16
CA PHE A 77 -13.08 -6.69 -5.43
C PHE A 77 -13.04 -6.99 -6.92
N LYS A 78 -12.31 -8.03 -7.29
CA LYS A 78 -12.30 -8.60 -8.65
C LYS A 78 -13.03 -9.93 -8.66
N PHE A 79 -13.79 -10.19 -9.70
CA PHE A 79 -14.36 -11.52 -9.90
C PHE A 79 -13.32 -12.63 -10.06
N ASP A 80 -12.10 -12.31 -10.53
CA ASP A 80 -10.98 -13.27 -10.58
C ASP A 80 -10.59 -13.81 -9.20
N SER A 81 -10.65 -12.97 -8.18
CA SER A 81 -10.33 -13.37 -6.80
C SER A 81 -11.46 -14.18 -6.15
N VAL A 82 -12.66 -14.10 -6.71
CA VAL A 82 -13.85 -14.83 -6.23
C VAL A 82 -13.96 -16.19 -6.94
N LEU A 83 -13.70 -16.21 -8.24
CA LEU A 83 -13.84 -17.37 -9.10
C LEU A 83 -12.47 -17.99 -9.37
N ASP A 84 -12.16 -19.10 -8.71
CA ASP A 84 -10.90 -19.81 -8.88
C ASP A 84 -10.70 -20.22 -10.36
N GLY A 85 -10.05 -19.35 -11.15
CA GLY A 85 -9.47 -19.70 -12.46
C GLY A 85 -10.37 -19.72 -13.72
N SER A 86 -11.57 -19.22 -13.72
CA SER A 86 -12.44 -19.24 -14.93
C SER A 86 -12.44 -17.93 -15.72
N GLY A 87 -11.53 -17.79 -16.68
CA GLY A 87 -11.30 -16.56 -17.42
C GLY A 87 -12.46 -15.97 -18.25
N ASN A 88 -13.40 -16.77 -18.76
CA ASN A 88 -14.39 -16.31 -19.76
C ASN A 88 -15.75 -15.86 -19.19
N THR A 89 -16.15 -16.34 -18.02
CA THR A 89 -17.45 -16.00 -17.40
C THR A 89 -17.39 -14.76 -16.52
N ARG A 90 -16.19 -14.38 -16.07
CA ARG A 90 -15.95 -13.24 -15.17
C ARG A 90 -16.58 -11.94 -15.64
N SER A 91 -16.24 -11.51 -16.84
CA SER A 91 -16.77 -10.25 -17.40
C SER A 91 -18.29 -10.25 -17.57
N THR A 92 -18.87 -11.45 -17.76
CA THR A 92 -20.31 -11.63 -17.84
C THR A 92 -20.99 -11.43 -16.49
N PHE A 93 -20.40 -11.97 -15.40
CA PHE A 93 -20.89 -11.74 -14.04
C PHE A 93 -20.70 -10.30 -13.62
N GLU A 94 -19.52 -9.76 -13.87
CA GLU A 94 -19.19 -8.36 -13.59
C GLU A 94 -20.20 -7.40 -14.24
N ALA A 95 -20.60 -7.68 -15.47
CA ALA A 95 -21.61 -6.89 -16.19
C ALA A 95 -22.98 -6.96 -15.50
N ILE A 96 -23.46 -8.13 -15.11
CA ILE A 96 -24.74 -8.27 -14.42
C ILE A 96 -24.73 -7.49 -13.10
N PHE A 97 -23.70 -7.67 -12.28
CA PHE A 97 -23.62 -7.00 -10.99
C PHE A 97 -23.47 -5.47 -11.11
N ALA A 98 -22.69 -5.00 -12.08
CA ALA A 98 -22.50 -3.56 -12.31
C ALA A 98 -23.79 -2.83 -12.72
N HIS A 99 -24.80 -3.55 -13.21
CA HIS A 99 -26.10 -2.99 -13.58
C HIS A 99 -27.15 -3.11 -12.46
N THR A 100 -26.84 -3.74 -11.34
CA THR A 100 -27.70 -3.71 -10.15
C THR A 100 -27.56 -2.39 -9.40
N THR A 101 -28.44 -2.13 -8.45
CA THR A 101 -28.55 -0.81 -7.81
C THR A 101 -27.48 -0.47 -6.76
N GLU A 102 -26.67 -1.42 -6.31
CA GLU A 102 -25.74 -1.25 -5.19
C GLU A 102 -24.27 -1.54 -5.53
N PHE A 103 -23.99 -2.01 -6.77
CA PHE A 103 -22.62 -2.26 -7.21
C PHE A 103 -22.12 -1.15 -8.14
N TYR A 104 -20.93 -0.65 -7.88
CA TYR A 104 -20.30 0.43 -8.61
C TYR A 104 -19.00 -0.04 -9.25
N ALA A 105 -18.78 0.38 -10.50
CA ALA A 105 -17.51 0.14 -11.16
C ALA A 105 -16.44 1.11 -10.64
N CYS A 106 -15.24 0.62 -10.36
CA CYS A 106 -14.10 1.44 -9.95
C CYS A 106 -12.81 0.94 -10.60
N LYS A 107 -11.76 1.75 -10.54
CA LYS A 107 -10.41 1.35 -10.96
C LYS A 107 -9.49 1.41 -9.75
N VAL A 108 -8.74 0.35 -9.54
CA VAL A 108 -7.64 0.30 -8.58
C VAL A 108 -6.39 -0.07 -9.36
N ASP A 109 -5.36 0.76 -9.32
CA ASP A 109 -4.11 0.59 -10.10
C ASP A 109 -4.37 0.39 -11.61
N ASN A 110 -5.27 1.18 -12.19
CA ASN A 110 -5.73 1.05 -13.57
C ASN A 110 -6.42 -0.28 -13.93
N VAL A 111 -6.67 -1.13 -12.94
CA VAL A 111 -7.40 -2.38 -13.11
C VAL A 111 -8.83 -2.23 -12.62
N LYS A 112 -9.77 -2.77 -13.37
CA LYS A 112 -11.21 -2.68 -13.08
C LYS A 112 -11.59 -3.57 -11.92
N HIS A 113 -12.45 -3.03 -11.06
CA HIS A 113 -13.02 -3.67 -9.89
C HIS A 113 -14.51 -3.31 -9.81
N LEU A 114 -15.26 -4.05 -9.04
CA LEU A 114 -16.54 -3.64 -8.50
C LEU A 114 -16.41 -3.34 -7.01
N ILE A 115 -17.28 -2.47 -6.53
CA ILE A 115 -17.45 -2.17 -5.12
C ILE A 115 -18.92 -2.24 -4.76
N TRP A 116 -19.25 -2.92 -3.69
CA TRP A 116 -20.62 -3.03 -3.17
C TRP A 116 -20.87 -1.96 -2.11
N VAL A 117 -21.83 -1.07 -2.37
CA VAL A 117 -22.19 0.07 -1.52
C VAL A 117 -23.68 0.04 -1.20
N PRO A 118 -24.11 -0.77 -0.23
CA PRO A 118 -25.55 -0.96 0.07
C PRO A 118 -26.25 0.28 0.60
N GLN A 119 -25.50 1.28 1.08
CA GLN A 119 -26.04 2.53 1.63
C GLN A 119 -26.44 3.53 0.55
N ILE A 120 -25.95 3.39 -0.68
CA ILE A 120 -26.23 4.28 -1.79
C ILE A 120 -26.78 3.44 -2.94
N LYS A 121 -27.92 3.82 -3.48
CA LYS A 121 -28.54 3.14 -4.62
C LYS A 121 -28.48 4.01 -5.85
N HIS A 122 -28.22 3.40 -7.00
CA HIS A 122 -28.30 4.05 -8.29
C HIS A 122 -29.40 3.45 -9.17
N GLU A 123 -29.59 4.04 -10.34
CA GLU A 123 -30.58 3.60 -11.30
C GLU A 123 -30.26 2.19 -11.83
N ILE A 124 -31.23 1.31 -11.76
CA ILE A 124 -31.12 -0.07 -12.23
C ILE A 124 -30.89 -0.13 -13.75
N GLY A 125 -30.09 -1.07 -14.20
CA GLY A 125 -29.79 -1.28 -15.61
C GLY A 125 -28.74 -0.31 -16.20
N LYS A 126 -28.11 0.55 -15.37
CA LYS A 126 -27.01 1.43 -15.75
C LYS A 126 -25.75 1.12 -14.96
N ILE A 127 -24.60 1.17 -15.61
CA ILE A 127 -23.31 1.12 -14.92
C ILE A 127 -23.05 2.48 -14.27
N CYS A 128 -22.92 2.50 -12.94
CA CYS A 128 -22.45 3.66 -12.22
C CYS A 128 -21.01 3.48 -11.78
N TYR A 129 -20.26 4.57 -11.82
CA TYR A 129 -18.85 4.57 -11.42
C TYR A 129 -18.71 5.14 -10.01
N TYR A 130 -17.83 4.54 -9.21
CA TYR A 130 -17.54 4.96 -7.86
C TYR A 130 -17.16 6.45 -7.75
N ASP A 131 -16.41 6.96 -8.73
CA ASP A 131 -16.01 8.36 -8.77
C ASP A 131 -17.19 9.35 -8.78
N THR A 132 -18.35 8.93 -9.28
CA THR A 132 -19.55 9.79 -9.34
C THR A 132 -20.30 9.89 -7.99
N ILE A 133 -19.94 9.09 -7.02
CA ILE A 133 -20.59 9.06 -5.70
C ILE A 133 -19.64 9.39 -4.53
N LYS A 134 -18.41 9.81 -4.82
CA LYS A 134 -17.41 10.13 -3.79
C LYS A 134 -17.91 11.16 -2.78
N ASP A 135 -18.51 12.25 -3.24
CA ASP A 135 -19.02 13.32 -2.36
C ASP A 135 -20.11 12.79 -1.42
N LYS A 136 -21.03 11.97 -1.96
CA LYS A 136 -22.11 11.38 -1.19
C LYS A 136 -21.64 10.36 -0.15
N ILE A 137 -20.56 9.68 -0.44
CA ILE A 137 -19.87 8.76 0.47
C ILE A 137 -19.25 9.54 1.61
N GLN A 138 -18.63 10.67 1.34
CA GLN A 138 -18.02 11.55 2.31
C GLN A 138 -19.09 12.20 3.23
N GLU A 139 -20.20 12.64 2.67
CA GLU A 139 -21.35 13.16 3.41
C GLU A 139 -21.94 12.14 4.38
N LEU A 140 -21.95 10.85 4.01
CA LEU A 140 -22.47 9.76 4.85
C LEU A 140 -21.45 9.23 5.87
N GLY A 141 -20.24 9.80 5.92
CA GLY A 141 -19.16 9.34 6.80
C GLY A 141 -18.69 7.90 6.47
N LEU A 142 -18.98 7.43 5.27
CA LEU A 142 -18.54 6.13 4.80
C LEU A 142 -17.10 6.31 4.29
N ASP A 143 -16.13 6.07 5.15
CA ASP A 143 -14.72 6.20 4.78
C ASP A 143 -14.29 5.08 3.83
N PHE A 144 -14.23 5.42 2.54
CA PHE A 144 -13.72 4.54 1.48
C PHE A 144 -12.23 4.76 1.19
N SER A 145 -11.61 5.75 1.79
CA SER A 145 -10.18 6.00 1.64
C SER A 145 -9.37 4.81 2.15
N THR A 146 -9.89 4.12 3.16
CA THR A 146 -9.34 2.87 3.68
C THR A 146 -9.46 1.68 2.73
N SER A 147 -10.42 1.68 1.79
CA SER A 147 -10.64 0.53 0.90
C SER A 147 -9.81 0.59 -0.39
N ILE A 148 -9.48 1.78 -0.89
CA ILE A 148 -8.57 1.95 -2.04
C ILE A 148 -7.13 1.66 -1.63
N ASN A 149 -6.78 1.93 -0.37
CA ASN A 149 -5.47 1.60 0.22
C ASN A 149 -5.34 0.15 0.73
N MET A 150 -6.29 -0.74 0.45
CA MET A 150 -6.21 -2.15 0.88
C MET A 150 -5.00 -2.90 0.30
N ALA A 151 -4.49 -2.48 -0.86
CA ALA A 151 -3.25 -3.03 -1.41
C ALA A 151 -2.07 -2.87 -0.44
N TYR A 152 -2.05 -1.80 0.36
CA TYR A 152 -0.99 -1.49 1.31
C TYR A 152 -1.29 -1.88 2.76
N ARG A 153 -2.52 -2.29 3.09
CA ARG A 153 -2.94 -2.61 4.46
C ARG A 153 -2.03 -3.63 5.14
N ASN A 154 -1.67 -4.69 4.43
CA ASN A 154 -0.80 -5.73 4.98
C ASN A 154 0.59 -5.18 5.31
N TYR A 155 1.13 -4.31 4.44
CA TYR A 155 2.42 -3.66 4.66
C TYR A 155 2.37 -2.69 5.82
N ILE A 156 1.33 -1.85 5.90
CA ILE A 156 1.12 -0.91 7.02
C ILE A 156 0.96 -1.66 8.34
N THR A 157 0.19 -2.75 8.36
CA THR A 157 0.02 -3.59 9.57
C THR A 157 1.35 -4.22 10.00
N ALA A 158 2.13 -4.72 9.05
CA ALA A 158 3.44 -5.30 9.33
C ALA A 158 4.42 -4.24 9.89
N ILE A 159 4.49 -3.05 9.28
CA ILE A 159 5.36 -1.96 9.70
C ILE A 159 4.96 -1.42 11.08
N LYS A 160 3.65 -1.30 11.38
CA LYS A 160 3.17 -0.92 12.71
C LYS A 160 3.51 -1.95 13.78
N SER A 161 3.56 -3.22 13.43
CA SER A 161 3.97 -4.30 14.33
C SER A 161 5.48 -4.27 14.60
N LYS A 162 6.28 -4.13 13.53
CA LYS A 162 7.75 -3.98 13.56
C LYS A 162 8.16 -2.98 12.49
N PRO A 163 8.95 -1.95 12.80
CA PRO A 163 9.36 -0.92 11.85
C PRO A 163 10.40 -1.42 10.83
N PHE A 164 10.34 -2.67 10.48
CA PHE A 164 11.20 -3.36 9.52
C PHE A 164 10.37 -4.36 8.71
N LEU A 165 10.46 -4.27 7.38
CA LEU A 165 9.72 -5.14 6.46
C LEU A 165 10.66 -5.70 5.40
N LEU A 166 10.75 -7.03 5.31
CA LEU A 166 11.47 -7.72 4.24
C LEU A 166 10.54 -8.01 3.07
N LEU A 167 10.82 -7.40 1.91
CA LEU A 167 10.10 -7.63 0.67
C LEU A 167 10.87 -8.62 -0.21
N ALA A 168 10.46 -9.87 -0.21
CA ALA A 168 11.04 -10.93 -1.04
C ALA A 168 10.20 -11.17 -2.30
N GLY A 169 10.85 -11.52 -3.40
CA GLY A 169 10.18 -11.85 -4.67
C GLY A 169 11.08 -11.65 -5.88
N ILE A 170 10.59 -12.07 -7.05
CA ILE A 170 11.28 -11.99 -8.34
C ILE A 170 11.60 -10.52 -8.68
N SER A 171 12.73 -10.27 -9.34
CA SER A 171 13.09 -8.93 -9.82
C SER A 171 11.99 -8.37 -10.76
N GLY A 172 11.76 -7.04 -10.71
CA GLY A 172 10.77 -6.39 -11.55
C GLY A 172 9.31 -6.47 -11.05
N THR A 173 9.04 -7.11 -9.90
CA THR A 173 7.67 -7.21 -9.34
C THR A 173 7.20 -5.96 -8.58
N GLY A 174 7.99 -4.88 -8.58
CA GLY A 174 7.61 -3.60 -7.99
C GLY A 174 7.86 -3.49 -6.48
N LYS A 175 8.72 -4.32 -5.88
CA LYS A 175 9.05 -4.28 -4.44
C LYS A 175 9.44 -2.89 -3.95
N SER A 176 10.45 -2.30 -4.56
CA SER A 176 10.94 -0.96 -4.19
C SER A 176 9.91 0.15 -4.47
N ARG A 177 9.03 -0.06 -5.47
CA ARG A 177 7.93 0.86 -5.77
C ARG A 177 6.90 0.92 -4.62
N ILE A 178 6.61 -0.20 -3.99
CA ILE A 178 5.67 -0.26 -2.83
C ILE A 178 6.12 0.70 -1.73
N VAL A 179 7.42 0.73 -1.39
CA VAL A 179 7.96 1.60 -0.34
C VAL A 179 7.78 3.08 -0.72
N ARG A 180 8.02 3.43 -1.97
CA ARG A 180 7.82 4.79 -2.49
C ARG A 180 6.35 5.22 -2.46
N GLU A 181 5.42 4.34 -2.83
CA GLU A 181 3.99 4.63 -2.78
C GLU A 181 3.49 4.78 -1.32
N LEU A 182 4.03 4.02 -0.37
CA LEU A 182 3.75 4.21 1.06
C LEU A 182 4.21 5.59 1.54
N ALA A 183 5.39 6.04 1.11
CA ALA A 183 5.90 7.37 1.44
C ALA A 183 5.02 8.50 0.85
N ARG A 184 4.60 8.36 -0.42
CA ARG A 184 3.66 9.29 -1.06
C ARG A 184 2.33 9.39 -0.33
N ALA A 185 1.80 8.25 0.10
CA ALA A 185 0.51 8.19 0.78
C ALA A 185 0.47 8.93 2.13
N CYS A 186 1.62 9.42 2.63
CA CYS A 186 1.69 10.27 3.82
C CYS A 186 1.44 11.75 3.53
N TRP A 187 1.32 12.14 2.27
CA TRP A 187 1.16 13.52 1.84
C TRP A 187 -0.22 13.76 1.23
N ASP A 188 -0.69 15.00 1.32
CA ASP A 188 -1.94 15.39 0.66
C ASP A 188 -1.84 15.22 -0.86
N VAL A 189 -2.94 14.79 -1.47
CA VAL A 189 -3.00 14.43 -2.91
C VAL A 189 -2.57 15.59 -3.82
N ASP A 190 -2.83 16.83 -3.40
CA ASP A 190 -2.50 18.04 -4.15
C ASP A 190 -1.12 18.63 -3.80
N SER A 191 -0.34 17.93 -2.97
CA SER A 191 0.98 18.41 -2.55
C SER A 191 2.08 18.06 -3.56
N ASN A 192 3.10 18.90 -3.65
CA ASN A 192 4.28 18.62 -4.47
C ASN A 192 4.97 17.30 -4.10
N GLU A 193 4.92 16.93 -2.83
CA GLU A 193 5.51 15.68 -2.31
C GLU A 193 4.76 14.45 -2.78
N TYR A 194 3.42 14.53 -2.89
CA TYR A 194 2.61 13.45 -3.43
C TYR A 194 2.91 13.20 -4.91
N GLU A 195 3.11 14.26 -5.70
CA GLU A 195 3.45 14.17 -7.12
C GLU A 195 4.92 13.82 -7.37
N ALA A 196 5.79 14.07 -6.40
CA ALA A 196 7.23 13.87 -6.54
C ALA A 196 7.58 12.40 -6.86
N GLN A 197 8.52 12.20 -7.76
CA GLN A 197 9.05 10.87 -8.04
C GLN A 197 9.86 10.33 -6.84
N LYS A 198 10.48 11.19 -6.07
CA LYS A 198 11.17 10.92 -4.82
C LYS A 198 10.62 11.87 -3.75
N PRO A 199 9.54 11.50 -3.01
CA PRO A 199 9.06 12.31 -1.89
C PRO A 199 10.17 12.48 -0.84
N ARG A 200 10.14 13.59 -0.10
CA ARG A 200 11.21 13.90 0.86
C ARG A 200 11.31 12.90 2.03
N ASN A 201 10.23 12.20 2.33
CA ASN A 201 10.18 11.15 3.36
C ASN A 201 10.55 9.74 2.82
N PHE A 202 11.14 9.67 1.63
CA PHE A 202 11.59 8.42 1.01
C PHE A 202 13.07 8.49 0.65
N GLU A 203 13.82 7.45 1.02
CA GLU A 203 15.20 7.24 0.57
C GLU A 203 15.39 5.80 0.11
N MET A 204 16.16 5.62 -0.96
CA MET A 204 16.53 4.31 -1.48
C MET A 204 18.05 4.22 -1.51
N ILE A 205 18.59 3.29 -0.74
CA ILE A 205 20.01 3.01 -0.68
C ILE A 205 20.26 1.66 -1.36
N GLN A 206 21.08 1.68 -2.40
CA GLN A 206 21.42 0.48 -3.13
C GLN A 206 22.60 -0.21 -2.46
N VAL A 207 22.40 -1.43 -1.99
CA VAL A 207 23.46 -2.26 -1.39
C VAL A 207 24.46 -2.69 -2.48
N LYS A 208 25.74 -2.60 -2.17
CA LYS A 208 26.82 -2.99 -3.09
C LYS A 208 27.52 -4.26 -2.59
N PRO A 209 28.04 -5.11 -3.52
CA PRO A 209 28.67 -6.37 -3.14
C PRO A 209 29.94 -6.24 -2.26
N ASN A 210 30.54 -5.06 -2.23
CA ASN A 210 31.76 -4.76 -1.45
C ASN A 210 31.49 -4.25 -0.05
N TRP A 211 30.24 -4.25 0.42
CA TRP A 211 29.93 -3.83 1.78
C TRP A 211 30.28 -4.92 2.80
N HIS A 212 31.11 -4.58 3.77
CA HIS A 212 31.64 -5.52 4.75
C HIS A 212 31.40 -5.07 6.21
N ASP A 213 30.98 -3.82 6.41
CA ASP A 213 30.69 -3.23 7.71
C ASP A 213 29.62 -2.13 7.61
N SER A 214 29.23 -1.53 8.73
CA SER A 214 28.21 -0.50 8.80
C SER A 214 28.66 0.89 8.30
N SER A 215 29.95 1.08 7.98
CA SER A 215 30.50 2.39 7.59
C SER A 215 29.85 2.96 6.32
N GLU A 216 29.40 2.11 5.42
CA GLU A 216 28.70 2.51 4.21
C GLU A 216 27.30 3.11 4.48
N LEU A 217 26.65 2.69 5.56
CA LEU A 217 25.32 3.18 5.97
C LEU A 217 25.41 4.33 6.98
N ILE A 218 26.20 4.15 8.03
CA ILE A 218 26.29 5.08 9.15
C ILE A 218 27.34 6.14 8.88
N GLY A 219 28.47 5.72 8.34
CA GLY A 219 29.65 6.56 8.16
C GLY A 219 30.83 6.13 9.01
N TYR A 220 31.92 6.86 8.91
CA TYR A 220 33.16 6.54 9.60
C TYR A 220 33.98 7.80 9.93
N VAL A 221 34.83 7.67 10.94
CA VAL A 221 35.78 8.72 11.31
C VAL A 221 36.97 8.71 10.33
N SER A 222 37.12 9.77 9.55
CA SER A 222 38.25 9.99 8.64
C SER A 222 39.35 10.78 9.34
N ARG A 223 40.59 10.28 9.20
CA ARG A 223 41.80 10.97 9.65
C ARG A 223 42.63 11.53 8.49
N ILE A 224 42.05 11.56 7.30
CA ILE A 224 42.73 12.13 6.13
C ILE A 224 42.83 13.65 6.34
N GLY A 225 44.06 14.16 6.36
CA GLY A 225 44.35 15.58 6.64
C GLY A 225 44.44 15.92 8.13
N ALA A 226 44.34 14.95 9.03
CA ALA A 226 44.57 15.20 10.46
C ALA A 226 46.05 15.45 10.74
N ASP A 227 46.32 16.46 11.59
CA ASP A 227 47.66 16.75 12.15
C ASP A 227 47.97 15.80 13.33
N GLN A 228 49.18 15.96 13.92
CA GLN A 228 49.63 15.16 15.06
C GLN A 228 48.81 15.40 16.33
N ASP A 229 48.17 16.56 16.43
CA ASP A 229 47.33 16.97 17.55
C ASP A 229 45.87 16.54 17.39
N GLY A 230 45.53 15.88 16.25
CA GLY A 230 44.18 15.38 15.95
C GLY A 230 43.25 16.45 15.35
N ASN A 231 43.76 17.61 14.98
CA ASN A 231 42.97 18.57 14.22
C ASN A 231 42.80 18.09 12.78
N GLY A 232 41.64 18.35 12.18
CA GLY A 232 41.31 17.87 10.82
C GLY A 232 40.65 16.47 10.80
N ILE A 233 40.44 15.85 11.96
CA ILE A 233 39.58 14.64 12.02
C ILE A 233 38.17 15.05 11.67
N SER A 234 37.56 14.32 10.74
CA SER A 234 36.17 14.53 10.30
C SER A 234 35.38 13.21 10.30
N PHE A 235 34.06 13.32 10.34
CA PHE A 235 33.18 12.17 10.14
C PHE A 235 32.60 12.19 8.73
N VAL A 236 32.80 11.14 7.98
CA VAL A 236 32.17 10.95 6.67
C VAL A 236 30.80 10.34 6.90
N VAL A 237 29.75 11.11 6.66
CA VAL A 237 28.37 10.73 7.02
C VAL A 237 27.79 9.79 5.97
N GLY A 238 27.28 8.63 6.42
CA GLY A 238 26.54 7.71 5.57
C GLY A 238 25.11 8.18 5.29
N ASP A 239 24.54 7.73 4.18
CA ASP A 239 23.21 8.17 3.74
C ASP A 239 22.09 7.74 4.70
N PHE A 240 22.27 6.62 5.39
CA PHE A 240 21.32 6.16 6.40
C PHE A 240 21.28 7.09 7.61
N LEU A 241 22.43 7.54 8.11
CA LEU A 241 22.50 8.47 9.23
C LEU A 241 21.89 9.84 8.88
N LYS A 242 22.14 10.34 7.67
CA LYS A 242 21.48 11.55 7.14
C LYS A 242 19.97 11.42 7.12
N PHE A 243 19.48 10.24 6.67
CA PHE A 243 18.05 9.96 6.60
C PHE A 243 17.41 9.93 7.99
N ILE A 244 18.05 9.32 8.99
CA ILE A 244 17.58 9.33 10.39
C ILE A 244 17.50 10.76 10.92
N ALA A 245 18.56 11.55 10.74
CA ALA A 245 18.57 12.94 11.19
C ALA A 245 17.45 13.77 10.55
N LYS A 246 17.19 13.56 9.27
CA LYS A 246 16.08 14.19 8.54
C LYS A 246 14.72 13.79 9.09
N ALA A 247 14.52 12.50 9.42
CA ALA A 247 13.30 12.01 10.03
C ALA A 247 13.03 12.62 11.40
N TRP A 248 14.06 12.84 12.21
CA TRP A 248 13.97 13.55 13.47
C TRP A 248 13.55 15.02 13.35
N GLY A 249 13.85 15.65 12.22
CA GLY A 249 13.41 17.01 11.92
C GLY A 249 11.91 17.14 11.62
N GLU A 250 11.24 16.04 11.30
CA GLU A 250 9.81 15.99 10.94
C GLU A 250 9.10 14.80 11.62
N PRO A 251 8.96 14.79 12.95
CA PRO A 251 8.47 13.64 13.71
C PRO A 251 7.00 13.26 13.42
N ASP A 252 6.22 14.17 12.86
CA ASP A 252 4.82 13.96 12.52
C ASP A 252 4.62 13.22 11.19
N VAL A 253 5.68 13.04 10.40
CA VAL A 253 5.63 12.39 9.09
C VAL A 253 6.40 11.07 9.14
N PRO A 254 5.78 9.94 8.76
CA PRO A 254 6.50 8.67 8.62
C PRO A 254 7.54 8.73 7.51
N TYR A 255 8.77 8.31 7.81
CA TYR A 255 9.89 8.22 6.88
C TYR A 255 10.15 6.79 6.47
N PHE A 256 10.43 6.56 5.19
CA PHE A 256 10.61 5.23 4.60
C PHE A 256 11.97 5.10 3.94
N LEU A 257 12.80 4.22 4.50
CA LEU A 257 14.07 3.83 3.90
C LEU A 257 13.91 2.48 3.18
N CYS A 258 14.38 2.41 1.96
CA CYS A 258 14.46 1.16 1.17
C CYS A 258 15.91 0.78 0.98
N LEU A 259 16.33 -0.35 1.55
CA LEU A 259 17.59 -1.00 1.17
C LEU A 259 17.30 -1.91 -0.02
N ASP A 260 17.75 -1.50 -1.20
CA ASP A 260 17.53 -2.27 -2.42
C ASP A 260 18.64 -3.29 -2.62
N GLU A 261 18.25 -4.49 -3.10
CA GLU A 261 19.16 -5.62 -3.32
C GLU A 261 20.00 -6.03 -2.08
N MET A 262 19.34 -6.10 -0.91
CA MET A 262 19.99 -6.41 0.39
C MET A 262 20.86 -7.68 0.39
N ASN A 263 20.58 -8.61 -0.51
CA ASN A 263 21.28 -9.89 -0.66
C ASN A 263 22.63 -9.80 -1.39
N LEU A 264 23.00 -8.64 -1.93
CA LEU A 264 24.28 -8.45 -2.61
C LEU A 264 25.49 -8.47 -1.67
N ALA A 265 25.29 -8.14 -0.40
CA ALA A 265 26.30 -8.22 0.66
C ALA A 265 25.75 -8.97 1.88
N PRO A 266 26.60 -9.52 2.77
CA PRO A 266 26.14 -10.16 3.99
C PRO A 266 25.45 -9.16 4.93
N VAL A 267 24.13 -9.30 5.10
CA VAL A 267 23.29 -8.38 5.89
C VAL A 267 23.76 -8.26 7.32
N GLU A 268 24.17 -9.39 7.91
CA GLU A 268 24.72 -9.49 9.26
C GLU A 268 26.01 -8.69 9.47
N GLN A 269 26.68 -8.26 8.43
CA GLN A 269 27.89 -7.44 8.53
C GLN A 269 27.58 -5.96 8.46
N TYR A 270 26.93 -5.52 7.41
CA TYR A 270 26.69 -4.08 7.18
C TYR A 270 25.47 -3.52 7.93
N PHE A 271 24.56 -4.38 8.39
CA PHE A 271 23.31 -3.98 9.02
C PHE A 271 23.19 -4.39 10.51
N ALA A 272 24.19 -5.07 11.06
CA ALA A 272 24.19 -5.62 12.43
C ALA A 272 23.90 -4.56 13.50
N GLU A 273 24.53 -3.39 13.41
CA GLU A 273 24.35 -2.30 14.39
C GLU A 273 22.91 -1.81 14.41
N TYR A 274 22.27 -1.67 13.26
CA TYR A 274 20.87 -1.26 13.18
C TYR A 274 19.90 -2.33 13.73
N LEU A 275 20.16 -3.60 13.47
CA LEU A 275 19.35 -4.68 14.04
C LEU A 275 19.41 -4.66 15.57
N SER A 276 20.59 -4.43 16.13
CA SER A 276 20.79 -4.27 17.58
C SER A 276 20.01 -3.07 18.14
N VAL A 277 20.00 -1.95 17.43
CA VAL A 277 19.21 -0.77 17.81
C VAL A 277 17.71 -1.04 17.79
N ILE A 278 17.18 -1.73 16.77
CA ILE A 278 15.75 -2.13 16.72
C ILE A 278 15.39 -3.04 17.90
N GLU A 279 16.27 -3.97 18.27
CA GLU A 279 16.03 -4.88 19.38
C GLU A 279 16.05 -4.17 20.75
N SER A 280 16.78 -3.07 20.89
CA SER A 280 16.83 -2.25 22.11
C SER A 280 15.54 -1.43 22.34
N ARG A 281 14.61 -1.43 21.40
CA ARG A 281 13.39 -0.62 21.44
C ARG A 281 12.54 -0.91 22.66
N LYS A 282 12.21 0.13 23.40
CA LYS A 282 11.32 0.09 24.56
C LYS A 282 10.41 1.33 24.60
N VAL A 283 9.36 1.25 25.38
CA VAL A 283 8.49 2.41 25.67
C VAL A 283 8.97 3.00 27.00
N ASP A 284 9.23 4.30 27.02
CA ASP A 284 9.59 5.04 28.24
C ASP A 284 8.36 5.33 29.11
N MET A 285 8.57 5.96 30.27
CA MET A 285 7.50 6.30 31.21
C MET A 285 6.53 7.35 30.68
N GLU A 286 6.91 8.07 29.63
CA GLU A 286 6.09 9.10 28.96
C GLU A 286 5.29 8.53 27.79
N GLY A 287 5.48 7.23 27.47
CA GLY A 287 4.82 6.55 26.36
C GLY A 287 5.54 6.67 25.01
N ASN A 288 6.73 7.27 24.97
CA ASN A 288 7.52 7.40 23.76
C ASN A 288 8.30 6.11 23.47
N VAL A 289 8.44 5.79 22.19
CA VAL A 289 9.31 4.70 21.76
C VAL A 289 10.74 5.20 21.69
N VAL A 290 11.63 4.58 22.47
CA VAL A 290 13.06 4.92 22.52
C VAL A 290 13.91 3.71 22.19
N THR A 291 15.10 3.95 21.64
CA THR A 291 16.11 2.94 21.31
C THR A 291 17.47 3.36 21.86
N ASP A 292 18.41 2.43 21.86
CA ASP A 292 19.81 2.80 22.02
C ASP A 292 20.27 3.62 20.80
N PRO A 293 21.24 4.54 20.95
CA PRO A 293 21.71 5.31 19.83
C PRO A 293 22.52 4.46 18.84
N ILE A 294 22.26 4.66 17.54
CA ILE A 294 23.02 4.02 16.46
C ILE A 294 24.43 4.61 16.36
N LEU A 295 24.56 5.89 16.70
CA LEU A 295 25.84 6.56 16.89
C LEU A 295 25.89 7.18 18.27
N LYS A 296 26.74 6.62 19.12
CA LYS A 296 26.93 7.11 20.51
C LYS A 296 27.57 8.48 20.53
N GLN A 297 27.18 9.27 21.52
CA GLN A 297 27.80 10.58 21.78
C GLN A 297 29.32 10.48 21.92
N ASN A 298 30.02 11.50 21.49
CA ASN A 298 31.45 11.60 21.60
C ASN A 298 31.87 13.04 21.95
N ALA A 299 32.86 13.19 22.83
CA ALA A 299 33.33 14.50 23.25
C ALA A 299 34.29 15.19 22.24
N GLN A 300 34.67 14.47 21.18
CA GLN A 300 35.61 15.00 20.18
C GLN A 300 34.93 16.00 19.23
N SER A 301 35.72 16.92 18.72
CA SER A 301 35.26 18.01 17.83
C SER A 301 34.57 17.49 16.57
N TRP A 302 35.02 16.37 16.00
CA TRP A 302 34.42 15.78 14.83
C TRP A 302 32.94 15.40 15.05
N TYR A 303 32.57 14.95 16.27
CA TYR A 303 31.18 14.59 16.59
C TYR A 303 30.29 15.85 16.66
N TRP A 304 30.79 16.93 17.22
CA TRP A 304 30.07 18.18 17.30
C TRP A 304 29.87 18.81 15.91
N ASN A 305 30.87 18.70 15.06
CA ASN A 305 30.78 19.13 13.66
C ASN A 305 29.74 18.28 12.91
N LEU A 306 29.73 16.96 13.12
CA LEU A 306 28.72 16.05 12.59
C LEU A 306 27.30 16.46 13.00
N CYS A 307 27.05 16.72 14.29
CA CYS A 307 25.72 17.15 14.75
C CYS A 307 25.28 18.48 14.09
N THR A 308 26.23 19.34 13.78
CA THR A 308 25.96 20.61 13.08
C THR A 308 25.68 20.38 11.59
N GLU A 309 26.34 19.42 10.96
CA GLU A 309 26.10 19.04 9.57
C GLU A 309 24.74 18.36 9.36
N LEU A 310 24.31 17.56 10.34
CA LEU A 310 23.08 16.78 10.24
C LEU A 310 21.79 17.59 10.39
N THR A 311 21.82 18.71 11.11
CA THR A 311 20.62 19.52 11.34
C THR A 311 20.93 20.99 11.67
N ASP A 312 20.09 21.87 11.14
CA ASP A 312 20.09 23.30 11.49
C ASP A 312 19.25 23.61 12.75
N ASP A 313 18.40 22.67 13.18
CA ASP A 313 17.59 22.84 14.40
C ASP A 313 18.47 22.72 15.65
N GLU A 314 18.53 23.80 16.44
CA GLU A 314 19.37 23.87 17.63
C GLU A 314 18.97 22.88 18.73
N LYS A 315 17.64 22.59 18.88
CA LYS A 315 17.15 21.65 19.89
C LYS A 315 17.52 20.23 19.53
N LEU A 316 17.32 19.87 18.27
CA LEU A 316 17.69 18.56 17.75
C LEU A 316 19.21 18.35 17.79
N ARG A 317 19.97 19.37 17.46
CA ARG A 317 21.44 19.38 17.58
C ARG A 317 21.91 19.15 19.02
N ALA A 318 21.28 19.81 19.98
CA ALA A 318 21.57 19.61 21.40
C ALA A 318 21.23 18.17 21.85
N GLN A 319 20.07 17.65 21.40
CA GLN A 319 19.67 16.28 21.66
C GLN A 319 20.69 15.27 21.13
N PHE A 320 21.15 15.42 19.90
CA PHE A 320 22.16 14.54 19.30
C PHE A 320 23.49 14.59 20.06
N ARG A 321 23.90 15.79 20.51
CA ARG A 321 25.11 15.96 21.33
C ARG A 321 25.03 15.27 22.68
N ASP A 322 23.87 15.31 23.33
CA ASP A 322 23.67 14.82 24.69
C ASP A 322 23.36 13.33 24.75
N LYS A 323 22.57 12.82 23.80
CA LYS A 323 22.02 11.46 23.85
C LYS A 323 22.58 10.52 22.78
N GLY A 324 23.28 11.04 21.78
CA GLY A 324 23.64 10.30 20.58
C GLY A 324 22.53 10.39 19.52
N ILE A 325 22.76 9.76 18.37
CA ILE A 325 21.81 9.71 17.24
C ILE A 325 21.14 8.35 17.24
N SER A 326 19.82 8.31 17.38
CA SER A 326 19.00 7.08 17.49
C SER A 326 17.90 7.06 16.43
#